data_e1b8ba829883f0c992f6e71a945b7f66
#
_entry.id   e1b8ba829883f0c992f6e71a945b7f66
#
_cell.length_a   1.000
_cell.length_b   1.000
_cell.length_c   1.000
_cell.angle_alpha   90.00
_cell.angle_beta   90.00
_cell.angle_gamma   90.00
#
_symmetry.space_group_name_H-M   'P 1'
#
loop_
_entity.id
_entity.type
_entity.pdbx_description
1 polymer ?
#
loop_
_entity_poly.entity_id
_entity_poly.type
_entity_poly.pdbx_seq_one_letter_code
_entity_poly.pdbx_strand_id
1 'polypeptide(L)'
;MRGRLVIALIQRVLRAEVTVAGRSTGAIGPGLLAFVCAERGDTEALADKLLAKVIGYRVFSDAQGKMNLSVQNIDGAGRCGGLLLVSQFTLAADTHNGMRPSFTPAAAPADGRRLFDYFVERARAAHPDVQTGEFGADMQVALVNDGPVTFWLDARAPSPSPGLNG
;
A
#
# COMPACT_ATOMS: atom_id res chain seq x y z
N MET A 1 -15.06 -12.73 14.50
CA MET A 1 -15.18 -11.54 13.63
C MET A 1 -13.81 -11.15 13.13
N ARG A 2 -13.56 -11.34 11.84
CA ARG A 2 -12.37 -10.74 11.24
C ARG A 2 -12.58 -9.23 11.19
N GLY A 3 -11.69 -8.48 11.83
CA GLY A 3 -11.75 -7.03 11.81
C GLY A 3 -11.59 -6.47 10.39
N ARG A 4 -12.25 -5.39 10.12
CA ARG A 4 -12.23 -4.62 8.88
C ARG A 4 -10.82 -4.14 8.59
N LEU A 5 -10.38 -4.30 7.34
CA LEU A 5 -8.99 -4.07 6.95
C LEU A 5 -8.90 -3.19 5.72
N VAL A 6 -8.31 -2.02 5.85
CA VAL A 6 -7.58 -1.43 4.72
C VAL A 6 -6.19 -2.04 4.73
N ILE A 7 -5.78 -2.62 3.61
CA ILE A 7 -4.55 -3.38 3.46
C ILE A 7 -3.64 -2.68 2.46
N ALA A 8 -2.34 -2.66 2.74
CA ALA A 8 -1.33 -2.32 1.75
C ALA A 8 -0.23 -3.37 1.71
N LEU A 9 0.16 -3.76 0.51
CA LEU A 9 1.41 -4.47 0.26
C LEU A 9 2.40 -3.45 -0.29
N ILE A 10 3.47 -3.18 0.45
CA ILE A 10 4.49 -2.22 0.04
C ILE A 10 5.77 -2.92 -0.38
N GLN A 11 6.39 -2.39 -1.43
CA GLN A 11 7.69 -2.85 -1.92
C GLN A 11 8.61 -1.66 -2.14
N ARG A 12 9.81 -1.74 -1.56
CA ARG A 12 10.86 -0.77 -1.85
C ARG A 12 11.37 -1.01 -3.27
N VAL A 13 11.43 0.03 -4.08
CA VAL A 13 11.77 -0.08 -5.51
C VAL A 13 12.87 0.89 -5.90
N LEU A 14 13.67 0.49 -6.91
CA LEU A 14 14.56 1.39 -7.64
C LEU A 14 13.78 2.17 -8.69
N ARG A 15 12.74 1.56 -9.25
CA ARG A 15 11.78 2.16 -10.17
C ARG A 15 10.52 1.30 -10.24
N ALA A 16 9.40 1.92 -10.56
CA ALA A 16 8.16 1.22 -10.87
C ALA A 16 7.31 2.05 -11.84
N GLU A 17 6.50 1.38 -12.64
CA GLU A 17 5.61 2.00 -13.61
C GLU A 17 4.35 1.17 -13.80
N VAL A 18 3.23 1.85 -13.96
CA VAL A 18 1.97 1.24 -14.38
C VAL A 18 1.64 1.66 -15.80
N THR A 19 1.33 0.69 -16.66
CA THR A 19 0.81 0.93 -18.00
C THR A 19 -0.57 0.29 -18.17
N VAL A 20 -1.43 0.96 -18.92
CA VAL A 20 -2.76 0.49 -19.32
C VAL A 20 -2.84 0.62 -20.84
N ALA A 21 -3.04 -0.49 -21.54
CA ALA A 21 -3.07 -0.52 -23.01
C ALA A 21 -1.86 0.21 -23.64
N GLY A 22 -0.66 -0.02 -23.09
CA GLY A 22 0.60 0.57 -23.57
C GLY A 22 0.84 2.03 -23.15
N ARG A 23 -0.08 2.66 -22.43
CA ARG A 23 0.02 4.04 -21.96
C ARG A 23 0.42 4.08 -20.48
N SER A 24 1.46 4.84 -20.15
CA SER A 24 1.84 5.04 -18.73
C SER A 24 0.80 5.85 -17.99
N THR A 25 0.34 5.36 -16.84
CA THR A 25 -0.54 6.09 -15.92
C THR A 25 0.24 6.74 -14.78
N GLY A 26 1.39 6.20 -14.44
CA GLY A 26 2.26 6.72 -13.40
C GLY A 26 3.57 5.96 -13.35
N ALA A 27 4.64 6.66 -13.02
CA ALA A 27 5.98 6.09 -12.89
C ALA A 27 6.75 6.80 -11.78
N ILE A 28 7.59 6.04 -11.07
CA ILE A 28 8.49 6.56 -10.04
C ILE A 28 9.90 6.01 -10.22
N GLY A 29 10.89 6.76 -9.74
CA GLY A 29 12.24 6.28 -9.45
C GLY A 29 12.31 5.60 -8.08
N PRO A 30 13.42 5.80 -7.33
CA PRO A 30 13.54 5.22 -5.99
C PRO A 30 12.38 5.63 -5.08
N GLY A 31 11.78 4.66 -4.42
CA GLY A 31 10.63 4.91 -3.57
C GLY A 31 9.87 3.64 -3.17
N LEU A 32 8.56 3.78 -3.00
CA LEU A 32 7.65 2.68 -2.65
C LEU A 32 6.58 2.48 -3.73
N LEU A 33 6.40 1.23 -4.11
CA LEU A 33 5.18 0.75 -4.75
C LEU A 33 4.25 0.23 -3.65
N ALA A 34 3.02 0.73 -3.59
CA ALA A 34 2.02 0.29 -2.63
C ALA A 34 0.76 -0.19 -3.33
N PHE A 35 0.47 -1.47 -3.20
CA PHE A 35 -0.82 -2.05 -3.57
C PHE A 35 -1.79 -1.83 -2.43
N VAL A 36 -2.92 -1.17 -2.69
CA VAL A 36 -3.89 -0.77 -1.67
C VAL A 36 -5.22 -1.46 -1.94
N CYS A 37 -5.80 -2.03 -0.91
CA CYS A 37 -7.07 -2.74 -0.97
C CYS A 37 -7.99 -2.31 0.16
N ALA A 38 -9.26 -2.06 -0.16
CA ALA A 38 -10.31 -1.88 0.83
C ALA A 38 -11.11 -3.17 1.00
N GLU A 39 -11.44 -3.51 2.24
CA GLU A 39 -12.37 -4.58 2.59
C GLU A 39 -13.76 -4.02 2.90
N ARG A 40 -14.76 -4.90 2.96
CA ARG A 40 -16.14 -4.51 3.31
C ARG A 40 -16.18 -3.81 4.65
N GLY A 41 -16.82 -2.66 4.69
CA GLY A 41 -17.02 -1.87 5.89
C GLY A 41 -15.82 -1.04 6.33
N ASP A 42 -14.79 -0.92 5.50
CA ASP A 42 -13.67 -0.02 5.73
C ASP A 42 -14.12 1.44 5.70
N THR A 43 -13.39 2.27 6.44
CA THR A 43 -13.71 3.68 6.66
C THR A 43 -12.55 4.58 6.22
N GLU A 44 -12.85 5.85 6.01
CA GLU A 44 -11.84 6.89 5.75
C GLU A 44 -10.83 7.00 6.90
N ALA A 45 -11.27 6.85 8.15
CA ALA A 45 -10.38 6.85 9.31
C ALA A 45 -9.35 5.72 9.27
N LEU A 46 -9.73 4.52 8.80
CA LEU A 46 -8.81 3.40 8.60
C LEU A 46 -7.86 3.66 7.42
N ALA A 47 -8.35 4.28 6.35
CA ALA A 47 -7.51 4.70 5.23
C ALA A 47 -6.46 5.72 5.67
N ASP A 48 -6.81 6.70 6.50
CA ASP A 48 -5.86 7.66 7.07
C ASP A 48 -4.79 6.98 7.92
N LYS A 49 -5.16 6.02 8.75
CA LYS A 49 -4.20 5.23 9.55
C LYS A 49 -3.23 4.44 8.67
N LEU A 50 -3.76 3.79 7.63
CA LEU A 50 -2.91 3.03 6.70
C LEU A 50 -1.95 3.95 5.97
N LEU A 51 -2.40 5.10 5.50
CA LEU A 51 -1.56 6.08 4.81
C LEU A 51 -0.42 6.55 5.71
N ALA A 52 -0.71 6.91 6.96
CA ALA A 52 0.31 7.31 7.92
C ALA A 52 1.37 6.21 8.10
N LYS A 53 0.92 4.95 8.14
CA LYS A 53 1.81 3.79 8.26
C LYS A 53 2.67 3.60 7.01
N VAL A 54 2.09 3.69 5.81
CA VAL A 54 2.81 3.56 4.54
C VAL A 54 3.90 4.64 4.40
N ILE A 55 3.55 5.90 4.65
CA ILE A 55 4.49 7.03 4.51
C ILE A 55 5.57 7.00 5.58
N GLY A 56 5.23 6.58 6.80
CA GLY A 56 6.15 6.57 7.93
C GLY A 56 6.95 5.27 8.10
N TYR A 57 6.64 4.22 7.33
CA TYR A 57 7.28 2.91 7.52
C TYR A 57 8.75 2.96 7.16
N ARG A 58 9.60 2.48 8.05
CA ARG A 58 11.05 2.63 7.94
C ARG A 58 11.66 1.45 7.19
N VAL A 59 11.71 1.55 5.87
CA VAL A 59 12.22 0.49 4.98
C VAL A 59 13.42 0.90 4.13
N PHE A 60 13.86 2.15 4.26
CA PHE A 60 15.07 2.64 3.59
C PHE A 60 16.24 2.64 4.56
N SER A 61 17.40 2.26 4.05
CA SER A 61 18.61 2.11 4.86
C SER A 61 19.24 3.46 5.19
N ASP A 62 19.64 3.62 6.45
CA ASP A 62 20.46 4.73 6.91
C ASP A 62 21.96 4.51 6.56
N ALA A 63 22.82 5.43 7.00
CA ALA A 63 24.25 5.38 6.74
C ALA A 63 24.94 4.13 7.37
N GLN A 64 24.32 3.48 8.36
CA GLN A 64 24.78 2.26 8.97
C GLN A 64 24.18 0.98 8.37
N GLY A 65 23.39 1.12 7.29
CA GLY A 65 22.74 0.01 6.62
C GLY A 65 21.50 -0.53 7.33
N LYS A 66 20.95 0.20 8.30
CA LYS A 66 19.74 -0.18 9.04
C LYS A 66 18.50 0.47 8.44
N MET A 67 17.38 -0.28 8.39
CA MET A 67 16.09 0.23 7.90
C MET A 67 15.47 1.21 8.91
N ASN A 68 15.93 2.44 8.93
CA ASN A 68 15.50 3.49 9.83
C ASN A 68 14.86 4.70 9.13
N LEU A 69 14.86 4.73 7.81
CA LEU A 69 14.36 5.86 7.02
C LEU A 69 13.07 5.48 6.29
N SER A 70 12.16 6.46 6.17
CA SER A 70 10.91 6.32 5.43
C SER A 70 10.99 6.88 4.02
N VAL A 71 9.93 6.71 3.23
CA VAL A 71 9.81 7.29 1.89
C VAL A 71 9.90 8.82 1.88
N GLN A 72 9.66 9.46 3.02
CA GLN A 72 9.80 10.92 3.17
C GLN A 72 11.25 11.40 3.22
N ASN A 73 12.18 10.50 3.45
CA ASN A 73 13.61 10.83 3.60
C ASN A 73 14.46 9.59 3.28
N ILE A 74 14.54 9.21 2.00
CA ILE A 74 15.14 7.93 1.59
C ILE A 74 16.67 7.88 1.66
N ASP A 75 17.32 9.05 1.74
CA ASP A 75 18.78 9.18 1.77
C ASP A 75 19.33 9.69 3.12
N GLY A 76 18.46 10.00 4.07
CA GLY A 76 18.83 10.61 5.34
C GLY A 76 19.19 12.09 5.26
N ALA A 77 19.11 12.69 4.07
CA ALA A 77 19.44 14.10 3.80
C ALA A 77 18.23 14.92 3.31
N GLY A 78 17.03 14.37 3.49
CA GLY A 78 15.78 15.03 3.17
C GLY A 78 15.19 14.72 1.79
N ARG A 79 15.77 13.78 1.02
CA ARG A 79 15.23 13.40 -0.27
C ARG A 79 13.96 12.56 -0.11
N CYS A 80 12.85 13.04 -0.65
CA CYS A 80 11.63 12.25 -0.76
C CYS A 80 11.76 11.21 -1.88
N GLY A 81 11.34 9.97 -1.61
CA GLY A 81 11.14 8.95 -2.64
C GLY A 81 9.80 9.13 -3.33
N GLY A 82 9.62 8.50 -4.49
CA GLY A 82 8.33 8.39 -5.15
C GLY A 82 7.40 7.42 -4.42
N LEU A 83 6.10 7.68 -4.49
CA LEU A 83 5.06 6.80 -3.97
C LEU A 83 4.10 6.46 -5.11
N LEU A 84 4.11 5.20 -5.57
CA LEU A 84 3.21 4.71 -6.63
C LEU A 84 2.11 3.87 -5.98
N LEU A 85 0.88 4.37 -6.05
CA LEU A 85 -0.30 3.75 -5.45
C LEU A 85 -1.11 3.02 -6.53
N VAL A 86 -1.35 1.73 -6.29
CA VAL A 86 -2.09 0.86 -7.20
C VAL A 86 -3.21 0.18 -6.42
N SER A 87 -4.44 0.30 -6.92
CA SER A 87 -5.58 -0.42 -6.35
C SER A 87 -5.46 -1.93 -6.63
N GLN A 88 -5.66 -2.76 -5.60
CA GLN A 88 -5.49 -4.21 -5.70
C GLN A 88 -6.53 -4.93 -4.83
N PHE A 89 -7.74 -5.14 -5.35
CA PHE A 89 -8.82 -5.78 -4.59
C PHE A 89 -8.53 -7.25 -4.26
N THR A 90 -7.69 -7.92 -5.04
CA THR A 90 -7.34 -9.32 -4.82
C THR A 90 -6.58 -9.58 -3.52
N LEU A 91 -6.01 -8.55 -2.89
CA LEU A 91 -5.40 -8.68 -1.57
C LEU A 91 -6.40 -9.05 -0.48
N ALA A 92 -7.68 -8.73 -0.66
CA ALA A 92 -8.77 -9.08 0.26
C ALA A 92 -9.32 -10.48 0.04
N ALA A 93 -8.83 -11.21 -0.96
CA ALA A 93 -9.34 -12.53 -1.29
C ALA A 93 -9.16 -13.52 -0.12
N ASP A 94 -10.20 -14.33 0.12
CA ASP A 94 -10.09 -15.50 0.98
C ASP A 94 -9.54 -16.66 0.15
N THR A 95 -8.37 -17.14 0.53
CA THR A 95 -7.63 -18.21 -0.15
C THR A 95 -7.56 -19.50 0.66
N HIS A 96 -8.31 -19.60 1.76
CA HIS A 96 -8.21 -20.71 2.70
C HIS A 96 -8.79 -22.03 2.16
N ASN A 97 -9.77 -21.97 1.26
CA ASN A 97 -10.49 -23.13 0.78
C ASN A 97 -10.31 -23.34 -0.73
N GLY A 98 -9.82 -24.52 -1.11
CA GLY A 98 -9.71 -24.93 -2.50
C GLY A 98 -8.71 -24.12 -3.30
N MET A 99 -8.89 -24.12 -4.63
CA MET A 99 -7.98 -23.51 -5.59
C MET A 99 -8.57 -22.27 -6.27
N ARG A 100 -9.69 -21.78 -5.79
CA ARG A 100 -10.32 -20.53 -6.24
C ARG A 100 -10.34 -19.51 -5.13
N PRO A 101 -9.88 -18.26 -5.38
CA PRO A 101 -10.05 -17.21 -4.41
C PRO A 101 -11.52 -16.83 -4.26
N SER A 102 -11.94 -16.50 -3.03
CA SER A 102 -13.23 -15.87 -2.80
C SER A 102 -13.02 -14.37 -2.56
N PHE A 103 -13.77 -13.53 -3.28
CA PHE A 103 -13.68 -12.07 -3.15
C PHE A 103 -14.77 -11.51 -2.23
N THR A 104 -15.48 -12.36 -1.49
CA THR A 104 -16.51 -11.93 -0.53
C THR A 104 -16.01 -10.88 0.47
N PRO A 105 -14.77 -10.96 1.00
CA PRO A 105 -14.27 -9.94 1.93
C PRO A 105 -13.98 -8.58 1.28
N ALA A 106 -13.81 -8.50 -0.04
CA ALA A 106 -13.50 -7.25 -0.72
C ALA A 106 -14.68 -6.26 -0.65
N ALA A 107 -14.37 -4.97 -0.58
CA ALA A 107 -15.36 -3.92 -0.71
C ALA A 107 -16.08 -4.00 -2.06
N ALA A 108 -17.34 -3.57 -2.11
CA ALA A 108 -18.04 -3.39 -3.38
C ALA A 108 -17.25 -2.41 -4.27
N PRO A 109 -17.24 -2.56 -5.62
CA PRO A 109 -16.40 -1.74 -6.50
C PRO A 109 -16.56 -0.23 -6.29
N ALA A 110 -17.77 0.26 -6.08
CA ALA A 110 -18.02 1.69 -5.83
C ALA A 110 -17.38 2.18 -4.52
N ASP A 111 -17.46 1.40 -3.45
CA ASP A 111 -16.84 1.72 -2.16
C ASP A 111 -15.32 1.60 -2.23
N GLY A 112 -14.81 0.58 -2.92
CA GLY A 112 -13.38 0.41 -3.15
C GLY A 112 -12.78 1.59 -3.92
N ARG A 113 -13.47 2.05 -4.97
CA ARG A 113 -13.05 3.23 -5.73
C ARG A 113 -13.07 4.50 -4.88
N ARG A 114 -14.13 4.73 -4.13
CA ARG A 114 -14.25 5.89 -3.25
C ARG A 114 -13.13 5.95 -2.22
N LEU A 115 -12.83 4.83 -1.57
CA LEU A 115 -11.76 4.76 -0.57
C LEU A 115 -10.38 4.88 -1.20
N PHE A 116 -10.16 4.30 -2.38
CA PHE A 116 -8.90 4.46 -3.09
C PHE A 116 -8.67 5.92 -3.51
N ASP A 117 -9.67 6.57 -4.10
CA ASP A 117 -9.60 7.98 -4.49
C ASP A 117 -9.33 8.88 -3.28
N TYR A 118 -10.00 8.62 -2.16
CA TYR A 118 -9.74 9.30 -0.89
C TYR A 118 -8.29 9.10 -0.42
N PHE A 119 -7.80 7.86 -0.45
CA PHE A 119 -6.44 7.53 -0.06
C PHE A 119 -5.41 8.28 -0.91
N VAL A 120 -5.61 8.32 -2.22
CA VAL A 120 -4.75 9.05 -3.17
C VAL A 120 -4.75 10.55 -2.89
N GLU A 121 -5.92 11.15 -2.67
CA GLU A 121 -6.05 12.58 -2.35
C GLU A 121 -5.30 12.93 -1.06
N ARG A 122 -5.47 12.12 -0.02
CA ARG A 122 -4.76 12.31 1.26
C ARG A 122 -3.26 12.10 1.11
N ALA A 123 -2.83 11.14 0.29
CA ALA A 123 -1.42 10.90 0.01
C ALA A 123 -0.78 12.11 -0.68
N ARG A 124 -1.45 12.70 -1.67
CA ARG A 124 -0.96 13.89 -2.37
C ARG A 124 -0.85 15.11 -1.47
N ALA A 125 -1.72 15.23 -0.46
CA ALA A 125 -1.62 16.28 0.54
C ALA A 125 -0.44 16.10 1.49
N ALA A 126 -0.01 14.86 1.73
CA ALA A 126 1.01 14.50 2.72
C ALA A 126 2.40 14.23 2.14
N HIS A 127 2.50 13.98 0.83
CA HIS A 127 3.76 13.57 0.17
C HIS A 127 3.89 14.21 -1.22
N PRO A 128 5.08 14.72 -1.60
CA PRO A 128 5.21 15.54 -2.80
C PRO A 128 5.20 14.77 -4.12
N ASP A 129 5.64 13.51 -4.14
CA ASP A 129 5.71 12.69 -5.36
C ASP A 129 4.81 11.47 -5.23
N VAL A 130 3.56 11.62 -5.65
CA VAL A 130 2.55 10.57 -5.65
C VAL A 130 2.06 10.32 -7.06
N GLN A 131 2.25 9.08 -7.53
CA GLN A 131 1.77 8.58 -8.80
C GLN A 131 0.77 7.47 -8.57
N THR A 132 -0.08 7.19 -9.54
CA THR A 132 -1.13 6.18 -9.41
C THR A 132 -1.24 5.30 -10.63
N GLY A 133 -1.78 4.07 -10.41
CA GLY A 133 -2.42 3.30 -11.45
C GLY A 133 -3.81 3.85 -11.78
N GLU A 134 -4.60 3.06 -12.50
CA GLU A 134 -5.98 3.38 -12.87
C GLU A 134 -6.93 2.36 -12.25
N PHE A 135 -7.84 2.82 -11.40
CA PHE A 135 -8.76 1.93 -10.69
C PHE A 135 -9.62 1.14 -11.68
N GLY A 136 -9.68 -0.19 -11.48
CA GLY A 136 -10.51 -1.09 -12.27
C GLY A 136 -9.96 -1.41 -13.66
N ALA A 137 -8.82 -0.85 -14.06
CA ALA A 137 -8.21 -1.15 -15.35
C ALA A 137 -7.39 -2.44 -15.31
N ASP A 138 -7.17 -3.03 -16.48
CA ASP A 138 -6.16 -4.06 -16.67
C ASP A 138 -4.80 -3.41 -16.76
N MET A 139 -4.02 -3.52 -15.69
CA MET A 139 -2.75 -2.83 -15.52
C MET A 139 -1.57 -3.79 -15.69
N GLN A 140 -0.51 -3.30 -16.35
CA GLN A 140 0.82 -3.89 -16.31
C GLN A 140 1.63 -3.11 -15.28
N VAL A 141 2.11 -3.78 -14.24
CA VAL A 141 2.92 -3.16 -13.18
C VAL A 141 4.34 -3.68 -13.29
N ALA A 142 5.24 -2.81 -13.75
CA ALA A 142 6.66 -3.11 -13.86
C ALA A 142 7.39 -2.52 -12.66
N LEU A 143 8.30 -3.26 -12.05
CA LEU A 143 9.07 -2.79 -10.91
C LEU A 143 10.41 -3.49 -10.78
N VAL A 144 11.35 -2.84 -10.12
CA VAL A 144 12.55 -3.47 -9.58
C VAL A 144 12.48 -3.39 -8.07
N ASN A 145 12.18 -4.51 -7.42
CA ASN A 145 12.13 -4.60 -5.97
C ASN A 145 13.56 -4.59 -5.41
N ASP A 146 13.86 -3.55 -4.66
CA ASP A 146 15.18 -3.31 -4.10
C ASP A 146 15.35 -4.03 -2.77
N GLY A 147 16.24 -5.04 -2.79
CA GLY A 147 16.58 -5.76 -1.58
C GLY A 147 16.51 -7.30 -1.65
N PRO A 148 15.40 -7.99 -1.98
CA PRO A 148 14.02 -7.50 -2.01
C PRO A 148 13.50 -7.08 -0.63
N VAL A 149 12.64 -6.07 -0.61
CA VAL A 149 11.97 -5.60 0.61
C VAL A 149 10.48 -5.43 0.31
N THR A 150 9.67 -6.22 0.98
CA THR A 150 8.23 -6.33 0.77
C THR A 150 7.54 -6.56 2.11
N PHE A 151 6.56 -5.72 2.45
CA PHE A 151 5.81 -5.83 3.70
C PHE A 151 4.31 -5.76 3.47
N TRP A 152 3.59 -6.52 4.27
CA TRP A 152 2.16 -6.46 4.40
C TRP A 152 1.80 -5.53 5.56
N LEU A 153 1.03 -4.47 5.28
CA LEU A 153 0.56 -3.53 6.28
C LEU A 153 -0.96 -3.56 6.37
N ASP A 154 -1.47 -3.45 7.58
CA ASP A 154 -2.89 -3.24 7.81
C ASP A 154 -3.12 -2.15 8.87
N ALA A 155 -4.32 -1.56 8.87
CA ALA A 155 -4.70 -0.48 9.77
C ALA A 155 -5.41 -0.97 11.04
N ARG A 156 -5.46 -2.29 11.28
CA ARG A 156 -6.12 -2.84 12.46
C ARG A 156 -5.43 -2.41 13.74
N ALA A 157 -6.24 -2.20 14.79
CA ALA A 157 -5.71 -2.16 16.13
C ALA A 157 -5.07 -3.54 16.46
N PRO A 158 -3.93 -3.57 17.18
CA PRO A 158 -3.39 -4.83 17.65
C PRO A 158 -4.46 -5.54 18.49
N SER A 159 -4.63 -6.86 18.26
CA SER A 159 -5.47 -7.67 19.14
C SER A 159 -4.93 -7.53 20.56
N PRO A 160 -5.80 -7.36 21.59
CA PRO A 160 -5.33 -7.39 22.96
C PRO A 160 -4.58 -8.71 23.17
N SER A 161 -3.35 -8.62 23.65
CA SER A 161 -2.57 -9.79 24.01
C SER A 161 -3.42 -10.66 24.95
N PRO A 162 -3.52 -11.99 24.73
CA PRO A 162 -4.16 -12.83 25.72
C PRO A 162 -3.42 -12.59 27.03
N GLY A 163 -4.12 -12.08 28.03
CA GLY A 163 -3.56 -11.80 29.33
C GLY A 163 -2.84 -13.03 29.81
N LEU A 164 -1.58 -12.91 30.13
CA LEU A 164 -0.86 -13.85 30.96
C LEU A 164 -1.53 -13.78 32.34
N ASN A 165 -2.60 -14.57 32.49
CA ASN A 165 -3.06 -14.92 33.82
C ASN A 165 -2.02 -15.87 34.40
N GLY A 166 -1.12 -15.30 35.20
CA GLY A 166 -0.26 -16.04 36.08
C GLY A 166 -1.03 -16.66 37.25
#